data_99439efd7d2b8fc19b7dd9df248ed0eb
#
_entry.id   99439efd7d2b8fc19b7dd9df248ed0eb
#
_cell.length_a   1.000
_cell.length_b   1.000
_cell.length_c   1.000
_cell.angle_alpha   90.00
_cell.angle_beta   90.00
_cell.angle_gamma   90.00
#
_symmetry.space_group_name_H-M   'P 1'
#
loop_
_entity.id
_entity.type
_entity.pdbx_description
1 polymer ?
#
loop_
_entity_poly.entity_id
_entity_poly.type
_entity_poly.pdbx_seq_one_letter_code
_entity_poly.pdbx_strand_id
1 'polypeptide(L)' 'MKHSEYLAIWDAALAAPHGLEVQTDDWKLMQQHLYRARAAEPTDKYDNLAISPGAVENTLWICFSNKRRSGGYGPA' A
#
# COMPACT_ATOMS: atom_id res chain seq x y z
N MET A 1 -16.53 1.13 -2.77
CA MET A 1 -15.58 0.15 -3.35
C MET A 1 -15.66 -1.14 -2.57
N LYS A 2 -15.57 -2.26 -3.26
CA LYS A 2 -15.69 -3.54 -2.59
C LYS A 2 -14.35 -4.06 -2.12
N HIS A 3 -14.40 -5.00 -1.17
CA HIS A 3 -13.19 -5.63 -0.63
C HIS A 3 -12.27 -6.14 -1.75
N SER A 4 -12.84 -6.82 -2.75
CA SER A 4 -12.03 -7.37 -3.83
C SER A 4 -11.37 -6.29 -4.67
N GLU A 5 -11.97 -5.11 -4.73
CA GLU A 5 -11.38 -4.00 -5.48
C GLU A 5 -10.17 -3.43 -4.73
N TYR A 6 -10.24 -3.38 -3.41
CA TYR A 6 -9.08 -2.94 -2.63
C TYR A 6 -7.95 -3.95 -2.77
N LEU A 7 -8.26 -5.22 -2.75
CA LEU A 7 -7.24 -6.24 -2.93
C LEU A 7 -6.62 -6.19 -4.33
N ALA A 8 -7.42 -5.84 -5.34
CA ALA A 8 -6.89 -5.68 -6.68
C ALA A 8 -5.87 -4.54 -6.76
N ILE A 9 -6.09 -3.48 -5.98
CA ILE A 9 -5.13 -2.39 -5.91
C ILE A 9 -3.81 -2.88 -5.29
N TRP A 10 -3.90 -3.67 -4.21
CA TRP A 10 -2.71 -4.24 -3.60
C TRP A 10 -1.97 -5.15 -4.57
N ASP A 11 -2.71 -5.97 -5.32
CA ASP A 11 -2.11 -6.87 -6.29
C ASP A 11 -1.42 -6.10 -7.41
N ALA A 12 -2.03 -5.00 -7.85
CA ALA A 12 -1.41 -4.15 -8.86
C ALA A 12 -0.11 -3.53 -8.33
N ALA A 13 -0.10 -3.17 -7.05
CA ALA A 13 1.10 -2.61 -6.44
C ALA A 13 2.22 -3.65 -6.36
N LEU A 14 1.87 -4.90 -6.10
CA LEU A 14 2.87 -5.97 -6.10
C LEU A 14 3.53 -6.12 -7.47
N ALA A 15 2.78 -5.85 -8.53
CA ALA A 15 3.29 -5.96 -9.89
C ALA A 15 3.98 -4.68 -10.37
N ALA A 16 4.06 -3.67 -9.52
CA ALA A 16 4.63 -2.37 -9.88
C ALA A 16 5.90 -2.12 -9.04
N PRO A 17 7.04 -2.60 -9.47
CA PRO A 17 8.27 -2.52 -8.66
C PRO A 17 8.72 -1.07 -8.38
N HIS A 18 8.30 -0.14 -9.21
CA HIS A 18 8.65 1.27 -9.03
C HIS A 18 7.57 2.06 -8.30
N GLY A 19 6.51 1.39 -7.88
CA GLY A 19 5.43 2.03 -7.17
C GLY A 19 4.16 2.16 -8.00
N LEU A 20 3.05 2.34 -7.32
CA LEU A 20 1.74 2.48 -7.95
C LEU A 20 1.07 3.76 -7.45
N GLU A 21 0.63 4.60 -8.38
CA GLU A 21 -0.11 5.79 -8.03
C GLU A 21 -1.60 5.49 -8.15
N VAL A 22 -2.37 5.86 -7.12
CA VAL A 22 -3.80 5.59 -7.08
C VAL A 22 -4.52 6.92 -6.90
N GLN A 23 -5.44 7.22 -7.79
CA GLN A 23 -6.25 8.43 -7.65
C GLN A 23 -7.33 8.24 -6.62
N THR A 24 -7.50 9.22 -5.76
CA THR A 24 -8.54 9.19 -4.74
C THR A 24 -8.76 10.60 -4.22
N ASP A 25 -9.99 10.92 -3.91
CA ASP A 25 -10.32 12.24 -3.38
C ASP A 25 -9.85 12.40 -1.94
N ASP A 26 -9.73 11.32 -1.20
CA ASP A 26 -9.32 11.36 0.19
C ASP A 26 -8.35 10.22 0.42
N TRP A 27 -7.06 10.55 0.30
CA TRP A 27 -6.04 9.52 0.36
C TRP A 27 -5.94 8.87 1.76
N LYS A 28 -6.26 9.62 2.81
CA LYS A 28 -6.22 9.05 4.15
C LYS A 28 -7.32 8.02 4.34
N LEU A 29 -8.50 8.32 3.84
CA LEU A 29 -9.60 7.38 3.94
C LEU A 29 -9.34 6.14 3.08
N MET A 30 -8.83 6.35 1.89
CA MET A 30 -8.47 5.23 1.02
C MET A 30 -7.38 4.37 1.68
N GLN A 31 -6.41 5.00 2.32
CA GLN A 31 -5.37 4.28 3.02
C GLN A 31 -5.96 3.40 4.11
N GLN A 32 -6.91 3.92 4.89
CA GLN A 32 -7.56 3.13 5.93
C GLN A 32 -8.28 1.93 5.34
N HIS A 33 -9.02 2.15 4.26
CA HIS A 33 -9.74 1.06 3.62
C HIS A 33 -8.78 0.00 3.07
N LEU A 34 -7.70 0.43 2.47
CA LEU A 34 -6.73 -0.50 1.89
C LEU A 34 -6.06 -1.34 2.99
N TYR A 35 -5.64 -0.70 4.08
CA TYR A 35 -5.02 -1.44 5.18
C TYR A 35 -6.02 -2.39 5.84
N ARG A 36 -7.27 -1.96 5.96
CA ARG A 36 -8.29 -2.82 6.55
C ARG A 36 -8.55 -4.04 5.67
N ALA A 37 -8.63 -3.84 4.36
CA ALA A 37 -8.84 -4.95 3.44
C ALA A 37 -7.67 -5.94 3.52
N ARG A 38 -6.45 -5.41 3.55
CA ARG A 38 -5.27 -6.26 3.66
C ARG A 38 -5.25 -7.05 4.96
N ALA A 39 -5.60 -6.39 6.05
CA ALA A 39 -5.58 -7.03 7.36
C ALA A 39 -6.62 -8.14 7.48
N ALA A 40 -7.67 -8.09 6.68
CA ALA A 40 -8.70 -9.12 6.70
C ALA A 40 -8.28 -10.39 5.96
N GLU A 41 -7.20 -10.34 5.18
CA GLU A 41 -6.74 -11.48 4.43
C GLU A 41 -5.70 -12.27 5.22
N PRO A 42 -5.80 -13.60 5.23
CA PRO A 42 -4.83 -14.42 5.97
C PRO A 42 -3.55 -14.61 5.16
N THR A 43 -2.89 -13.53 4.81
CA THR A 43 -1.68 -13.59 4.01
C THR A 43 -0.77 -12.45 4.39
N ASP A 44 0.51 -12.63 4.20
CA ASP A 44 1.49 -11.58 4.46
C ASP A 44 2.14 -11.05 3.17
N LYS A 45 1.58 -11.41 2.02
CA LYS A 45 2.23 -11.05 0.75
C LYS A 45 2.29 -9.55 0.49
N TYR A 46 1.45 -8.79 1.17
CA TYR A 46 1.42 -7.33 0.99
C TYR A 46 2.22 -6.58 2.06
N ASP A 47 2.85 -7.31 2.98
CA ASP A 47 3.47 -6.68 4.14
C ASP A 47 4.63 -5.76 3.80
N ASN A 48 5.24 -5.95 2.65
CA ASN A 48 6.35 -5.11 2.24
C ASN A 48 5.91 -3.84 1.51
N LEU A 49 4.62 -3.67 1.33
CA LEU A 49 4.08 -2.49 0.66
C LEU A 49 3.68 -1.45 1.68
N ALA A 50 3.98 -0.20 1.39
CA ALA A 50 3.64 0.92 2.25
C ALA A 50 2.90 1.98 1.44
N ILE A 51 1.99 2.69 2.09
CA ILE A 51 1.19 3.73 1.47
C ILE A 51 1.66 5.08 1.98
N SER A 52 1.80 6.02 1.08
CA SER A 52 2.15 7.40 1.43
C SER A 52 1.35 8.35 0.54
N PRO A 53 1.35 9.64 0.86
CA PRO A 53 0.70 10.61 -0.01
C PRO A 53 1.37 10.61 -1.37
N GLY A 54 0.58 10.76 -2.43
CA GLY A 54 1.14 10.85 -3.76
C GLY A 54 1.79 12.20 -4.00
N ALA A 55 2.56 12.29 -5.08
CA ALA A 55 3.23 13.52 -5.45
C ALA A 55 2.25 14.57 -5.96
N VAL A 56 1.09 14.14 -6.40
CA VAL A 56 0.06 15.02 -6.96
C VAL A 56 -1.15 14.98 -6.03
N GLU A 57 -1.90 16.08 -5.96
CA GLU A 57 -3.12 16.10 -5.15
C GLU A 57 -4.07 15.00 -5.55
N ASN A 58 -4.83 14.54 -4.61
CA ASN A 58 -5.86 13.52 -4.80
C ASN A 58 -5.27 12.19 -5.30
N THR A 59 -4.06 11.88 -4.86
CA THR A 59 -3.45 10.60 -5.16
C THR A 59 -2.78 10.04 -3.92
N LEU A 60 -2.61 8.72 -3.90
CA LEU A 60 -1.74 8.08 -2.94
C LEU A 60 -0.73 7.23 -3.69
N TRP A 61 0.32 6.86 -3.01
CA TRP A 61 1.43 6.12 -3.59
C TRP A 61 1.65 4.85 -2.80
N ILE A 62 1.71 3.73 -3.49
CA ILE A 62 1.99 2.45 -2.85
C ILE A 62 3.29 1.92 -3.43
N CYS A 63 4.26 1.65 -2.58
CA CYS A 63 5.54 1.15 -3.04
C CYS A 63 6.10 0.16 -2.05
N PHE A 64 7.11 -0.57 -2.47
CA PHE A 64 7.80 -1.48 -1.58
C PHE A 64 8.60 -0.68 -0.56
N SER A 65 8.54 -1.13 0.68
CA SER A 65 9.24 -0.47 1.78
C SER A 65 10.41 -1.34 2.21
N ASN A 66 11.59 -0.84 2.01
CA ASN A 66 12.79 -1.58 2.40
C ASN A 66 13.16 -1.39 3.83
N LYS A 67 12.60 -0.38 4.48
CA LYS A 67 12.99 -0.15 5.84
C LYS A 67 12.55 -1.22 6.77
N ARG A 68 11.63 -2.05 6.36
CA ARG A 68 11.24 -3.13 7.21
C ARG A 68 12.37 -4.03 7.51
N ARG A 69 13.24 -4.23 6.54
CA ARG A 69 14.28 -5.09 6.79
C ARG A 69 15.34 -4.48 7.56
N SER A 70 15.46 -3.31 7.35
CA SER A 70 16.50 -2.75 8.11
C SER A 70 16.10 -2.65 9.46
N GLY A 71 14.98 -2.92 9.46
CA GLY A 71 14.60 -2.94 10.69
C GLY A 71 15.71 -3.33 11.29
N GLY A 72 15.66 -3.33 10.59
CA GLY A 72 16.24 -3.43 11.02
C GLY A 72 16.88 -2.49 11.45
N TYR A 73 16.83 -2.07 11.57
CA TYR A 73 17.45 -1.36 11.90
C TYR A 73 18.11 -1.39 12.68
N GLY A 74 18.04 -1.71 12.46
CA GLY A 74 18.62 -2.03 12.89
C GLY A 74 19.36 -2.18 13.09
N PRO A 75 19.76 -2.37 13.33
CA PRO A 75 20.56 -2.54 13.29
C PRO A 75 21.07 -2.73 12.94
N ALA A 76 20.78 -2.71 12.69
CA ALA A 76 21.18 -2.95 12.31
C ALA A 76 21.48 -3.15 12.58
#